data_997a3f0997dafdfd0fae298be8a9bd09
#
_entry.id   997a3f0997dafdfd0fae298be8a9bd09
#
_cell.length_a   1.000
_cell.length_b   1.000
_cell.length_c   1.000
_cell.angle_alpha   90.00
_cell.angle_beta   90.00
_cell.angle_gamma   90.00
#
_symmetry.space_group_name_H-M   'P 1'
#
loop_
_entity.id
_entity.type
_entity.pdbx_description
1 polymer ?
#
loop_
_entity_poly.entity_id
_entity_poly.type
_entity_poly.pdbx_seq_one_letter_code
_entity_poly.pdbx_strand_id
1 'polypeptide(L)'
;MLKLIAISADFDPVHKGHEKLIKEAKKLADEKQKKLVVYLNKGYSANHGPFFVNFEARHDMALALGADEVKSFEGLHHRLVLSYSVPIRLNKMYEDGATDYITSAHISLDEIKNKAQKFVKEGNFVGMPKNYPNRNEIRWYALNEFLGSPLEYHVIPEFNKEKYSGRKIRKSILDNDMVIPKETRKLLPKTTIDILEDEIAAGRIPGQRNWAEIYKRMNTYSRGNLEKIAYLNGNTINEIIKRRVYRDPESIWAVFRRANYGPVMTRLAVSAIEEEVTKKEVMDLMKSYEAKSVIPEGQKVQRVIDRAWYVASE
;
A
#
# COMPACT_ATOMS: atom_id res chain seq x y z
N MET A 1 -28.14 8.41 -1.96
CA MET A 1 -26.69 8.45 -2.23
C MET A 1 -26.43 7.59 -3.46
N LEU A 2 -25.70 8.09 -4.47
CA LEU A 2 -25.32 7.27 -5.63
C LEU A 2 -24.41 6.14 -5.14
N LYS A 3 -24.73 4.90 -5.54
CA LYS A 3 -23.89 3.74 -5.22
C LYS A 3 -22.59 3.77 -6.02
N LEU A 4 -21.51 3.24 -5.46
CA LEU A 4 -20.16 3.32 -6.04
C LEU A 4 -19.61 1.92 -6.34
N ILE A 5 -18.80 1.83 -7.41
CA ILE A 5 -17.87 0.72 -7.63
C ILE A 5 -16.48 1.23 -7.27
N ALA A 6 -15.78 0.52 -6.40
CA ALA A 6 -14.48 0.91 -5.89
C ALA A 6 -13.33 0.11 -6.51
N ILE A 7 -12.25 0.78 -6.86
CA ILE A 7 -10.93 0.20 -7.10
C ILE A 7 -9.99 0.74 -6.04
N SER A 8 -9.14 -0.10 -5.43
CA SER A 8 -8.02 0.35 -4.60
C SER A 8 -6.71 -0.01 -5.27
N ALA A 9 -5.88 0.98 -5.58
CA ALA A 9 -4.64 0.79 -6.32
C ALA A 9 -3.56 1.79 -5.93
N ASP A 10 -2.32 1.51 -6.32
CA ASP A 10 -1.20 2.46 -6.22
C ASP A 10 -1.03 3.28 -7.50
N PHE A 11 -1.22 2.68 -8.67
CA PHE A 11 -1.10 3.30 -10.00
C PHE A 11 0.21 4.08 -10.22
N ASP A 12 1.32 3.46 -9.94
CA ASP A 12 2.63 4.10 -9.88
C ASP A 12 3.64 3.59 -10.93
N PRO A 13 3.57 4.07 -12.19
CA PRO A 13 2.48 4.81 -12.83
C PRO A 13 1.35 3.89 -13.33
N VAL A 14 0.29 4.49 -13.85
CA VAL A 14 -0.74 3.76 -14.59
C VAL A 14 -0.14 3.17 -15.86
N HIS A 15 -0.40 1.89 -16.15
CA HIS A 15 0.02 1.19 -17.36
C HIS A 15 -1.17 0.51 -18.05
N LYS A 16 -1.00 -0.05 -19.23
CA LYS A 16 -2.09 -0.67 -20.02
C LYS A 16 -2.84 -1.79 -19.30
N GLY A 17 -2.20 -2.48 -18.34
CA GLY A 17 -2.90 -3.41 -17.45
C GLY A 17 -3.90 -2.71 -16.53
N HIS A 18 -3.52 -1.56 -15.98
CA HIS A 18 -4.43 -0.73 -15.18
C HIS A 18 -5.50 -0.04 -16.03
N GLU A 19 -5.15 0.41 -17.25
CA GLU A 19 -6.11 0.94 -18.21
C GLU A 19 -7.23 -0.07 -18.49
N LYS A 20 -6.88 -1.35 -18.71
CA LYS A 20 -7.87 -2.40 -18.89
C LYS A 20 -8.76 -2.56 -17.66
N LEU A 21 -8.18 -2.58 -16.44
CA LEU A 21 -8.94 -2.66 -15.20
C LEU A 21 -9.94 -1.51 -15.07
N ILE A 22 -9.49 -0.27 -15.32
CA ILE A 22 -10.36 0.92 -15.24
C ILE A 22 -11.48 0.83 -16.26
N LYS A 23 -11.19 0.46 -17.52
CA LYS A 23 -12.20 0.34 -18.59
C LYS A 23 -13.26 -0.72 -18.29
N GLU A 24 -12.86 -1.89 -17.81
CA GLU A 24 -13.81 -2.95 -17.43
C GLU A 24 -14.64 -2.55 -16.22
N ALA A 25 -14.01 -1.88 -15.23
CA ALA A 25 -14.71 -1.35 -14.07
C ALA A 25 -15.70 -0.24 -14.45
N LYS A 26 -15.33 0.64 -15.40
CA LYS A 26 -16.24 1.69 -15.88
C LYS A 26 -17.43 1.11 -16.64
N LYS A 27 -17.19 0.10 -17.48
CA LYS A 27 -18.28 -0.62 -18.15
C LYS A 27 -19.27 -1.21 -17.14
N LEU A 28 -18.77 -1.89 -16.10
CA LEU A 28 -19.61 -2.43 -15.03
C LEU A 28 -20.36 -1.32 -14.26
N ALA A 29 -19.70 -0.19 -14.04
CA ALA A 29 -20.31 0.96 -13.37
C ALA A 29 -21.47 1.55 -14.19
N ASP A 30 -21.29 1.71 -15.50
CA ASP A 30 -22.31 2.21 -16.40
C ASP A 30 -23.48 1.22 -16.51
N GLU A 31 -23.22 -0.09 -16.62
CA GLU A 31 -24.24 -1.14 -16.63
C GLU A 31 -25.08 -1.16 -15.33
N LYS A 32 -24.44 -0.96 -14.19
CA LYS A 32 -25.09 -0.91 -12.87
C LYS A 32 -25.61 0.48 -12.49
N GLN A 33 -25.46 1.50 -13.33
CA GLN A 33 -25.80 2.91 -13.07
C GLN A 33 -25.15 3.44 -11.77
N LYS A 34 -23.86 3.14 -11.59
CA LYS A 34 -23.04 3.52 -10.45
C LYS A 34 -21.87 4.41 -10.89
N LYS A 35 -21.24 5.12 -9.96
CA LYS A 35 -19.98 5.81 -10.22
C LYS A 35 -18.79 4.88 -10.04
N LEU A 36 -17.78 4.97 -10.89
CA LEU A 36 -16.48 4.37 -10.68
C LEU A 36 -15.60 5.29 -9.85
N VAL A 37 -15.21 4.85 -8.67
CA VAL A 37 -14.31 5.58 -7.77
C VAL A 37 -13.01 4.83 -7.59
N VAL A 38 -11.89 5.48 -7.86
CA VAL A 38 -10.55 4.94 -7.64
C VAL A 38 -10.00 5.49 -6.33
N TYR A 39 -9.58 4.59 -5.44
CA TYR A 39 -8.95 4.94 -4.17
C TYR A 39 -7.45 4.76 -4.25
N LEU A 40 -6.70 5.85 -4.14
CA LEU A 40 -5.24 5.89 -4.19
C LEU A 40 -4.64 6.17 -2.81
N ASN A 41 -3.53 5.51 -2.49
CA ASN A 41 -2.75 5.92 -1.32
C ASN A 41 -2.12 7.30 -1.57
N LYS A 42 -2.22 8.18 -0.57
CA LYS A 42 -1.43 9.41 -0.50
C LYS A 42 -0.29 9.24 0.48
N GLY A 43 0.90 9.65 0.13
CA GLY A 43 2.11 9.45 0.94
C GLY A 43 2.95 8.27 0.46
N TYR A 44 2.85 7.10 1.07
CA TYR A 44 3.65 5.93 0.68
C TYR A 44 2.84 4.83 -0.01
N SER A 45 3.53 4.08 -0.87
CA SER A 45 2.96 2.94 -1.57
C SER A 45 2.60 1.79 -0.61
N ALA A 46 1.83 0.81 -1.09
CA ALA A 46 1.55 -0.43 -0.36
C ALA A 46 2.83 -1.22 0.04
N ASN A 47 3.97 -0.89 -0.55
CA ASN A 47 5.28 -1.43 -0.18
C ASN A 47 6.04 -0.57 0.84
N HIS A 48 5.40 0.47 1.41
CA HIS A 48 5.96 1.38 2.40
C HIS A 48 7.23 2.12 1.93
N GLY A 49 7.26 2.49 0.66
CA GLY A 49 8.25 3.37 0.07
C GLY A 49 7.58 4.55 -0.62
N PRO A 50 8.32 5.63 -0.91
CA PRO A 50 7.76 6.74 -1.67
C PRO A 50 7.25 6.26 -3.02
N PHE A 51 6.23 6.92 -3.52
CA PHE A 51 5.78 6.72 -4.89
C PHE A 51 6.80 7.29 -5.87
N PHE A 52 6.94 6.67 -7.02
CA PHE A 52 7.68 7.24 -8.13
C PHE A 52 6.97 8.47 -8.68
N VAL A 53 5.64 8.38 -8.84
CA VAL A 53 4.76 9.45 -9.32
C VAL A 53 3.98 10.02 -8.14
N ASN A 54 3.90 11.34 -8.01
CA ASN A 54 3.14 12.02 -6.97
C ASN A 54 1.64 11.68 -7.01
N PHE A 55 0.90 12.06 -5.98
CA PHE A 55 -0.52 11.74 -5.88
C PHE A 55 -1.33 12.43 -6.98
N GLU A 56 -1.08 13.70 -7.24
CA GLU A 56 -1.79 14.53 -8.18
C GLU A 56 -1.72 13.95 -9.61
N ALA A 57 -0.53 13.60 -10.05
CA ALA A 57 -0.34 12.98 -11.37
C ALA A 57 -1.01 11.60 -11.48
N ARG A 58 -0.97 10.78 -10.42
CA ARG A 58 -1.67 9.47 -10.40
C ARG A 58 -3.19 9.63 -10.40
N HIS A 59 -3.70 10.66 -9.71
CA HIS A 59 -5.09 11.08 -9.73
C HIS A 59 -5.53 11.43 -11.15
N ASP A 60 -4.80 12.30 -11.83
CA ASP A 60 -5.11 12.75 -13.18
C ASP A 60 -5.01 11.61 -14.21
N MET A 61 -4.02 10.70 -14.07
CA MET A 61 -3.95 9.48 -14.88
C MET A 61 -5.20 8.61 -14.74
N ALA A 62 -5.75 8.46 -13.53
CA ALA A 62 -6.93 7.64 -13.30
C ALA A 62 -8.20 8.30 -13.88
N LEU A 63 -8.38 9.61 -13.71
CA LEU A 63 -9.49 10.36 -14.31
C LEU A 63 -9.43 10.31 -15.84
N ALA A 64 -8.25 10.53 -16.44
CA ALA A 64 -8.07 10.51 -17.88
C ALA A 64 -8.40 9.14 -18.53
N LEU A 65 -8.44 8.06 -17.74
CA LEU A 65 -8.79 6.72 -18.21
C LEU A 65 -10.24 6.33 -17.94
N GLY A 66 -11.05 7.21 -17.33
CA GLY A 66 -12.49 7.05 -17.19
C GLY A 66 -12.97 6.77 -15.77
N ALA A 67 -12.15 6.97 -14.74
CA ALA A 67 -12.66 7.05 -13.37
C ALA A 67 -13.57 8.29 -13.25
N ASP A 68 -14.73 8.15 -12.60
CA ASP A 68 -15.64 9.27 -12.36
C ASP A 68 -15.16 10.15 -11.20
N GLU A 69 -14.41 9.54 -10.28
CA GLU A 69 -13.86 10.22 -9.09
C GLU A 69 -12.62 9.49 -8.60
N VAL A 70 -11.67 10.21 -8.03
CA VAL A 70 -10.51 9.65 -7.35
C VAL A 70 -10.48 10.16 -5.92
N LYS A 71 -10.41 9.25 -4.96
CA LYS A 71 -10.30 9.55 -3.53
C LYS A 71 -8.95 9.12 -2.98
N SER A 72 -8.46 9.84 -1.98
CA SER A 72 -7.23 9.49 -1.29
C SER A 72 -7.50 8.60 -0.08
N PHE A 73 -6.62 7.61 0.14
CA PHE A 73 -6.41 7.05 1.45
C PHE A 73 -5.33 7.87 2.16
N GLU A 74 -5.73 8.60 3.19
CA GLU A 74 -4.86 9.44 4.00
C GLU A 74 -4.75 8.90 5.44
N GLY A 75 -3.83 9.47 6.23
CA GLY A 75 -3.64 9.11 7.62
C GLY A 75 -2.80 7.86 7.84
N LEU A 76 -2.81 7.33 9.06
CA LEU A 76 -1.88 6.29 9.48
C LEU A 76 -2.20 4.88 8.96
N HIS A 77 -3.42 4.63 8.45
CA HIS A 77 -3.78 3.27 8.02
C HIS A 77 -2.91 2.74 6.88
N HIS A 78 -2.38 3.59 6.01
CA HIS A 78 -1.44 3.19 4.96
C HIS A 78 -0.01 2.95 5.50
N ARG A 79 0.25 3.25 6.78
CA ARG A 79 1.47 2.88 7.50
C ARG A 79 1.40 1.48 8.10
N LEU A 80 0.23 0.84 8.07
CA LEU A 80 0.05 -0.52 8.57
C LEU A 80 0.39 -1.55 7.50
N VAL A 81 0.82 -2.74 7.90
CA VAL A 81 0.89 -3.88 6.99
C VAL A 81 -0.51 -4.22 6.45
N LEU A 82 -0.58 -4.79 5.24
CA LEU A 82 -1.85 -5.02 4.54
C LEU A 82 -2.92 -5.72 5.37
N SER A 83 -2.53 -6.67 6.21
CA SER A 83 -3.47 -7.39 7.07
C SER A 83 -4.23 -6.49 8.05
N TYR A 84 -3.66 -5.36 8.42
CA TYR A 84 -4.31 -4.36 9.29
C TYR A 84 -4.93 -3.22 8.49
N SER A 85 -4.31 -2.83 7.37
CA SER A 85 -4.82 -1.69 6.59
C SER A 85 -6.01 -2.05 5.69
N VAL A 86 -6.10 -3.29 5.19
CA VAL A 86 -7.18 -3.70 4.27
C VAL A 86 -8.57 -3.60 4.90
N PRO A 87 -8.84 -4.11 6.12
CA PRO A 87 -10.17 -3.98 6.70
C PRO A 87 -10.58 -2.52 6.91
N ILE A 88 -9.63 -1.66 7.30
CA ILE A 88 -9.87 -0.21 7.43
C ILE A 88 -10.25 0.41 6.09
N ARG A 89 -9.55 0.04 5.00
CA ARG A 89 -9.84 0.53 3.65
C ARG A 89 -11.19 0.04 3.12
N LEU A 90 -11.51 -1.23 3.32
CA LEU A 90 -12.81 -1.79 2.96
C LEU A 90 -13.95 -1.07 3.69
N ASN A 91 -13.79 -0.87 5.00
CA ASN A 91 -14.76 -0.14 5.80
C ASN A 91 -14.94 1.30 5.30
N LYS A 92 -13.83 2.01 5.01
CA LYS A 92 -13.92 3.37 4.46
C LYS A 92 -14.62 3.42 3.11
N MET A 93 -14.33 2.50 2.19
CA MET A 93 -15.04 2.43 0.90
C MET A 93 -16.53 2.19 1.10
N TYR A 94 -16.90 1.29 2.02
CA TYR A 94 -18.29 1.04 2.39
C TYR A 94 -18.97 2.27 3.00
N GLU A 95 -18.33 2.96 3.94
CA GLU A 95 -18.83 4.22 4.54
C GLU A 95 -19.01 5.32 3.48
N ASP A 96 -18.17 5.36 2.46
CA ASP A 96 -18.27 6.27 1.32
C ASP A 96 -19.42 5.92 0.33
N GLY A 97 -20.09 4.79 0.54
CA GLY A 97 -21.21 4.33 -0.27
C GLY A 97 -20.85 3.33 -1.37
N ALA A 98 -19.64 2.74 -1.32
CA ALA A 98 -19.30 1.64 -2.22
C ALA A 98 -20.17 0.42 -1.90
N THR A 99 -20.66 -0.21 -2.96
CA THR A 99 -21.41 -1.47 -2.91
C THR A 99 -20.68 -2.59 -3.62
N ASP A 100 -19.67 -2.26 -4.42
CA ASP A 100 -18.90 -3.18 -5.23
C ASP A 100 -17.41 -2.84 -5.13
N TYR A 101 -16.56 -3.87 -5.12
CA TYR A 101 -15.12 -3.76 -5.24
C TYR A 101 -14.64 -4.58 -6.42
N ILE A 102 -13.84 -3.97 -7.29
CA ILE A 102 -13.30 -4.66 -8.47
C ILE A 102 -11.77 -4.67 -8.44
N THR A 103 -11.20 -5.82 -8.76
CA THR A 103 -9.75 -6.04 -8.86
C THR A 103 -9.41 -6.94 -10.04
N SER A 104 -8.13 -7.11 -10.33
CA SER A 104 -7.65 -8.08 -11.32
C SER A 104 -6.85 -9.19 -10.66
N ALA A 105 -7.00 -10.44 -11.14
CA ALA A 105 -6.28 -11.59 -10.63
C ALA A 105 -5.97 -12.60 -11.75
N HIS A 106 -4.96 -13.46 -11.51
CA HIS A 106 -4.66 -14.62 -12.37
C HIS A 106 -5.61 -15.78 -12.15
N ILE A 107 -6.23 -15.84 -10.97
CA ILE A 107 -7.15 -16.90 -10.55
C ILE A 107 -8.59 -16.37 -10.54
N SER A 108 -9.54 -17.26 -10.70
CA SER A 108 -10.96 -16.91 -10.69
C SER A 108 -11.46 -16.46 -9.32
N LEU A 109 -12.61 -15.79 -9.29
CA LEU A 109 -13.27 -15.42 -8.03
C LEU A 109 -13.58 -16.66 -7.18
N ASP A 110 -14.01 -17.76 -7.80
CA ASP A 110 -14.34 -19.00 -7.06
C ASP A 110 -13.08 -19.62 -6.44
N GLU A 111 -11.96 -19.57 -7.13
CA GLU A 111 -10.68 -20.02 -6.56
C GLU A 111 -10.23 -19.10 -5.41
N ILE A 112 -10.44 -17.79 -5.52
CA ILE A 112 -10.17 -16.82 -4.44
C ILE A 112 -11.06 -17.17 -3.22
N LYS A 113 -12.36 -17.37 -3.42
CA LYS A 113 -13.32 -17.76 -2.38
C LYS A 113 -12.88 -19.03 -1.65
N ASN A 114 -12.59 -20.08 -2.41
CA ASN A 114 -12.16 -21.36 -1.84
C ASN A 114 -10.89 -21.24 -1.00
N LYS A 115 -9.88 -20.49 -1.48
CA LYS A 115 -8.62 -20.26 -0.73
C LYS A 115 -8.82 -19.34 0.48
N ALA A 116 -9.78 -18.43 0.43
CA ALA A 116 -10.08 -17.49 1.51
C ALA A 116 -10.77 -18.15 2.71
N GLN A 117 -11.61 -19.17 2.49
CA GLN A 117 -12.42 -19.82 3.55
C GLN A 117 -11.63 -20.21 4.79
N LYS A 118 -10.43 -20.75 4.61
CA LYS A 118 -9.57 -21.14 5.74
C LYS A 118 -9.23 -19.93 6.64
N PHE A 119 -8.86 -18.81 6.03
CA PHE A 119 -8.46 -17.60 6.76
C PHE A 119 -9.64 -16.94 7.44
N VAL A 120 -10.80 -16.93 6.80
CA VAL A 120 -12.07 -16.43 7.39
C VAL A 120 -12.42 -17.26 8.62
N LYS A 121 -12.39 -18.60 8.50
CA LYS A 121 -12.70 -19.51 9.61
C LYS A 121 -11.72 -19.38 10.79
N GLU A 122 -10.44 -19.19 10.51
CA GLU A 122 -9.40 -19.02 11.53
C GLU A 122 -9.34 -17.59 12.10
N GLY A 123 -9.96 -16.61 11.47
CA GLY A 123 -9.88 -15.19 11.87
C GLY A 123 -8.45 -14.61 11.82
N ASN A 124 -7.54 -15.27 11.09
CA ASN A 124 -6.12 -14.89 11.01
C ASN A 124 -5.68 -14.66 9.56
N PHE A 125 -5.38 -13.42 9.22
CA PHE A 125 -5.04 -12.99 7.87
C PHE A 125 -3.56 -12.61 7.70
N VAL A 126 -2.74 -12.78 8.74
CA VAL A 126 -1.32 -12.40 8.75
C VAL A 126 -0.44 -13.48 8.13
N GLY A 127 -0.72 -14.72 8.42
CA GLY A 127 0.14 -15.88 8.12
C GLY A 127 -0.04 -16.49 6.72
N MET A 128 -0.60 -15.78 5.75
CA MET A 128 -0.82 -16.35 4.42
C MET A 128 0.49 -16.81 3.76
N PRO A 129 0.54 -18.04 3.18
CA PRO A 129 1.73 -18.58 2.53
C PRO A 129 2.27 -17.66 1.44
N LYS A 130 3.59 -17.52 1.39
CA LYS A 130 4.25 -16.63 0.41
C LYS A 130 4.09 -17.11 -1.04
N ASN A 131 3.90 -18.40 -1.24
CA ASN A 131 3.72 -19.05 -2.53
C ASN A 131 2.27 -19.06 -3.04
N TYR A 132 1.32 -18.52 -2.29
CA TYR A 132 -0.05 -18.40 -2.80
C TYR A 132 -0.09 -17.44 -3.99
N PRO A 133 -0.61 -17.86 -5.16
CA PRO A 133 -0.92 -16.94 -6.24
C PRO A 133 -1.97 -15.93 -5.77
N ASN A 134 -1.84 -14.68 -6.21
CA ASN A 134 -2.80 -13.63 -5.85
C ASN A 134 -3.10 -13.52 -4.33
N ARG A 135 -2.05 -13.67 -3.52
CA ARG A 135 -2.15 -13.64 -2.05
C ARG A 135 -2.83 -12.37 -1.50
N ASN A 136 -2.64 -11.24 -2.15
CA ASN A 136 -3.26 -9.98 -1.72
C ASN A 136 -4.76 -9.99 -2.01
N GLU A 137 -5.16 -10.45 -3.18
CA GLU A 137 -6.57 -10.55 -3.60
C GLU A 137 -7.34 -11.52 -2.70
N ILE A 138 -6.72 -12.67 -2.35
CA ILE A 138 -7.28 -13.62 -1.37
C ILE A 138 -7.47 -12.93 -0.01
N ARG A 139 -6.49 -12.13 0.44
CA ARG A 139 -6.59 -11.39 1.70
C ARG A 139 -7.68 -10.34 1.67
N TRP A 140 -7.80 -9.58 0.60
CA TRP A 140 -8.85 -8.57 0.44
C TRP A 140 -10.24 -9.23 0.47
N TYR A 141 -10.41 -10.31 -0.28
CA TYR A 141 -11.67 -11.06 -0.26
C TYR A 141 -11.98 -11.61 1.13
N ALA A 142 -11.03 -12.29 1.77
CA ALA A 142 -11.23 -12.87 3.09
C ALA A 142 -11.57 -11.81 4.17
N LEU A 143 -10.99 -10.62 4.09
CA LEU A 143 -11.30 -9.52 4.99
C LEU A 143 -12.66 -8.88 4.67
N ASN A 144 -13.08 -8.84 3.40
CA ASN A 144 -14.45 -8.45 3.05
C ASN A 144 -15.48 -9.41 3.64
N GLU A 145 -15.25 -10.73 3.52
CA GLU A 145 -16.09 -11.75 4.16
C GLU A 145 -16.13 -11.60 5.69
N PHE A 146 -14.99 -11.37 6.32
CA PHE A 146 -14.92 -11.10 7.77
C PHE A 146 -15.79 -9.92 8.19
N LEU A 147 -15.85 -8.87 7.39
CA LEU A 147 -16.69 -7.69 7.62
C LEU A 147 -18.19 -7.91 7.27
N GLY A 148 -18.59 -9.13 6.94
CA GLY A 148 -19.97 -9.44 6.54
C GLY A 148 -20.26 -9.16 5.08
N SER A 149 -19.24 -9.20 4.22
CA SER A 149 -19.34 -8.98 2.76
C SER A 149 -20.02 -7.66 2.39
N PRO A 150 -19.57 -6.51 2.95
CA PRO A 150 -20.21 -5.22 2.67
C PRO A 150 -20.11 -4.81 1.20
N LEU A 151 -19.12 -5.36 0.45
CA LEU A 151 -18.88 -5.07 -0.96
C LEU A 151 -19.04 -6.34 -1.80
N GLU A 152 -19.82 -6.26 -2.89
CA GLU A 152 -19.85 -7.29 -3.93
C GLU A 152 -18.46 -7.32 -4.62
N TYR A 153 -17.81 -8.49 -4.60
CA TYR A 153 -16.43 -8.62 -5.06
C TYR A 153 -16.36 -9.10 -6.50
N HIS A 154 -15.76 -8.31 -7.37
CA HIS A 154 -15.58 -8.62 -8.78
C HIS A 154 -14.11 -8.82 -9.12
N VAL A 155 -13.83 -9.84 -9.93
CA VAL A 155 -12.48 -10.16 -10.40
C VAL A 155 -12.48 -10.19 -11.91
N ILE A 156 -11.63 -9.39 -12.53
CA ILE A 156 -11.34 -9.47 -13.95
C ILE A 156 -10.02 -10.22 -14.18
N PRO A 157 -9.88 -10.94 -15.30
CA PRO A 157 -8.62 -11.59 -15.64
C PRO A 157 -7.47 -10.59 -15.72
N GLU A 158 -6.37 -10.87 -15.02
CA GLU A 158 -5.18 -10.03 -15.03
C GLU A 158 -4.56 -10.00 -16.43
N PHE A 159 -4.20 -8.80 -16.88
CA PHE A 159 -3.68 -8.57 -18.20
C PHE A 159 -2.14 -8.62 -18.20
N ASN A 160 -1.60 -9.78 -18.52
CA ASN A 160 -0.15 -10.03 -18.74
C ASN A 160 0.79 -9.27 -17.77
N LYS A 161 0.80 -9.68 -16.49
CA LYS A 161 1.62 -9.07 -15.42
C LYS A 161 3.12 -9.10 -15.69
N GLU A 162 3.60 -10.08 -16.45
CA GLU A 162 5.02 -10.14 -16.80
C GLU A 162 5.43 -8.99 -17.71
N LYS A 163 4.54 -8.60 -18.60
CA LYS A 163 4.73 -7.50 -19.55
C LYS A 163 4.42 -6.16 -18.90
N TYR A 164 3.28 -6.04 -18.20
CA TYR A 164 2.79 -4.79 -17.62
C TYR A 164 3.09 -4.73 -16.12
N SER A 165 4.21 -4.15 -15.75
CA SER A 165 4.67 -4.05 -14.38
C SER A 165 5.18 -2.64 -14.08
N GLY A 166 4.53 -1.93 -13.15
CA GLY A 166 4.97 -0.61 -12.71
C GLY A 166 6.42 -0.60 -12.24
N ARG A 167 6.90 -1.66 -11.57
CA ARG A 167 8.31 -1.79 -11.17
C ARG A 167 9.26 -1.79 -12.37
N LYS A 168 8.95 -2.58 -13.42
CA LYS A 168 9.78 -2.64 -14.64
C LYS A 168 9.77 -1.30 -15.37
N ILE A 169 8.61 -0.64 -15.43
CA ILE A 169 8.45 0.68 -16.06
C ILE A 169 9.30 1.72 -15.32
N ARG A 170 9.16 1.83 -13.99
CA ARG A 170 9.97 2.77 -13.19
C ARG A 170 11.45 2.52 -13.32
N LYS A 171 11.88 1.25 -13.24
CA LYS A 171 13.28 0.88 -13.45
C LYS A 171 13.77 1.32 -14.83
N SER A 172 12.99 1.08 -15.87
CA SER A 172 13.36 1.46 -17.24
C SER A 172 13.52 2.97 -17.40
N ILE A 173 12.67 3.78 -16.75
CA ILE A 173 12.78 5.25 -16.80
C ILE A 173 14.03 5.72 -16.02
N LEU A 174 14.27 5.16 -14.84
CA LEU A 174 15.45 5.49 -14.03
C LEU A 174 16.76 5.10 -14.70
N ASP A 175 16.83 3.91 -15.30
CA ASP A 175 18.03 3.41 -16.00
C ASP A 175 18.33 4.19 -17.31
N ASN A 176 17.41 5.06 -17.75
CA ASN A 176 17.56 5.90 -18.94
C ASN A 176 17.46 7.40 -18.59
N ASP A 177 18.04 7.80 -17.46
CA ASP A 177 18.18 9.20 -17.05
C ASP A 177 16.85 9.98 -17.12
N MET A 178 15.76 9.38 -16.63
CA MET A 178 14.41 9.94 -16.63
C MET A 178 13.81 10.18 -18.03
N VAL A 179 14.36 9.55 -19.07
CA VAL A 179 13.74 9.49 -20.40
C VAL A 179 12.86 8.24 -20.50
N ILE A 180 11.64 8.37 -21.03
CA ILE A 180 10.75 7.22 -21.27
C ILE A 180 11.15 6.52 -22.57
N PRO A 181 11.79 5.33 -22.52
CA PRO A 181 12.24 4.63 -23.72
C PRO A 181 11.08 4.21 -24.62
N LYS A 182 11.32 4.09 -25.94
CA LYS A 182 10.31 3.71 -26.94
C LYS A 182 9.55 2.41 -26.57
N GLU A 183 10.25 1.40 -26.06
CA GLU A 183 9.62 0.14 -25.65
C GLU A 183 8.76 0.32 -24.40
N THR A 184 9.15 1.16 -23.47
CA THR A 184 8.37 1.49 -22.26
C THR A 184 7.10 2.27 -22.60
N ARG A 185 7.18 3.20 -23.59
CA ARG A 185 6.00 3.94 -24.08
C ARG A 185 4.91 3.00 -24.60
N LYS A 186 5.27 1.87 -25.23
CA LYS A 186 4.30 0.85 -25.70
C LYS A 186 3.49 0.21 -24.56
N LEU A 187 3.99 0.27 -23.34
CA LEU A 187 3.35 -0.30 -22.15
C LEU A 187 2.40 0.68 -21.45
N LEU A 188 2.45 1.94 -21.80
CA LEU A 188 1.73 3.03 -21.17
C LEU A 188 0.57 3.52 -22.04
N PRO A 189 -0.55 3.97 -21.45
CA PRO A 189 -1.52 4.80 -22.15
C PRO A 189 -0.88 6.13 -22.58
N LYS A 190 -1.40 6.72 -23.66
CA LYS A 190 -0.86 8.00 -24.16
C LYS A 190 -0.96 9.11 -23.08
N THR A 191 -2.11 9.23 -22.44
CA THR A 191 -2.33 10.20 -21.36
C THR A 191 -1.35 10.04 -20.20
N THR A 192 -1.00 8.79 -19.84
CA THR A 192 0.03 8.53 -18.82
C THR A 192 1.41 8.98 -19.29
N ILE A 193 1.74 8.81 -20.58
CA ILE A 193 3.02 9.27 -21.14
C ILE A 193 3.11 10.80 -21.03
N ASP A 194 2.07 11.49 -21.50
CA ASP A 194 2.02 12.96 -21.50
C ASP A 194 2.20 13.51 -20.08
N ILE A 195 1.46 12.99 -19.10
CA ILE A 195 1.58 13.38 -17.69
C ILE A 195 2.98 13.06 -17.13
N LEU A 196 3.55 11.89 -17.42
CA LEU A 196 4.89 11.55 -16.95
C LEU A 196 5.96 12.47 -17.53
N GLU A 197 5.86 12.87 -18.80
CA GLU A 197 6.80 13.79 -19.43
C GLU A 197 6.74 15.18 -18.79
N ASP A 198 5.53 15.66 -18.47
CA ASP A 198 5.34 16.93 -17.74
C ASP A 198 5.93 16.86 -16.32
N GLU A 199 5.71 15.75 -15.60
CA GLU A 199 6.25 15.54 -14.26
C GLU A 199 7.79 15.44 -14.25
N ILE A 200 8.36 14.78 -15.25
CA ILE A 200 9.83 14.68 -15.44
C ILE A 200 10.41 16.06 -15.76
N ALA A 201 9.83 16.77 -16.71
CA ALA A 201 10.29 18.11 -17.11
C ALA A 201 10.24 19.12 -15.95
N ALA A 202 9.25 18.97 -15.07
CA ALA A 202 9.10 19.79 -13.88
C ALA A 202 9.96 19.35 -12.69
N GLY A 203 10.69 18.24 -12.80
CA GLY A 203 11.53 17.69 -11.72
C GLY A 203 10.75 17.19 -10.50
N ARG A 204 9.45 16.84 -10.65
CA ARG A 204 8.59 16.40 -9.55
C ARG A 204 8.66 14.90 -9.28
N ILE A 205 9.25 14.13 -10.17
CA ILE A 205 9.48 12.68 -10.04
C ILE A 205 10.96 12.35 -10.31
N PRO A 206 11.51 11.26 -9.76
CA PRO A 206 10.86 10.30 -8.86
C PRO A 206 10.67 10.85 -7.44
N GLY A 207 9.63 10.41 -6.77
CA GLY A 207 9.45 10.70 -5.34
C GLY A 207 10.58 10.07 -4.51
N GLN A 208 11.08 10.81 -3.55
CA GLN A 208 12.21 10.41 -2.72
C GLN A 208 11.86 10.47 -1.23
N ARG A 209 12.62 9.72 -0.41
CA ARG A 209 12.60 9.86 1.04
C ARG A 209 13.29 11.14 1.47
N ASN A 210 12.84 11.71 2.56
CA ASN A 210 13.59 12.76 3.23
C ASN A 210 14.78 12.16 4.02
N TRP A 211 15.83 11.77 3.30
CA TRP A 211 17.02 11.17 3.89
C TRP A 211 17.68 12.08 4.93
N ALA A 212 17.65 13.38 4.71
CA ALA A 212 18.23 14.34 5.66
C ALA A 212 17.57 14.23 7.04
N GLU A 213 16.23 14.16 7.08
CA GLU A 213 15.51 14.03 8.34
C GLU A 213 15.71 12.63 8.97
N ILE A 214 15.77 11.57 8.15
CA ILE A 214 16.06 10.22 8.63
C ILE A 214 17.45 10.18 9.29
N TYR A 215 18.48 10.71 8.62
CA TYR A 215 19.85 10.75 9.18
C TYR A 215 19.91 11.57 10.46
N LYS A 216 19.29 12.75 10.47
CA LYS A 216 19.22 13.61 11.65
C LYS A 216 18.64 12.82 12.84
N ARG A 217 17.46 12.20 12.69
CA ARG A 217 16.79 11.47 13.76
C ARG A 217 17.60 10.24 14.22
N MET A 218 18.12 9.44 13.30
CA MET A 218 18.93 8.27 13.67
C MET A 218 20.23 8.64 14.37
N ASN A 219 20.84 9.78 14.04
CA ASN A 219 22.08 10.24 14.66
C ASN A 219 21.86 10.93 16.01
N THR A 220 20.72 11.63 16.21
CA THR A 220 20.56 12.56 17.35
C THR A 220 19.51 12.13 18.37
N TYR A 221 18.53 11.31 17.99
CA TYR A 221 17.46 10.93 18.91
C TYR A 221 17.99 10.15 20.12
N SER A 222 17.52 10.51 21.32
CA SER A 222 17.77 9.74 22.51
C SER A 222 17.11 8.35 22.42
N ARG A 223 17.52 7.42 23.28
CA ARG A 223 16.85 6.13 23.41
C ARG A 223 15.35 6.32 23.60
N GLY A 224 14.93 7.18 24.54
CA GLY A 224 13.53 7.43 24.82
C GLY A 224 12.74 8.00 23.63
N ASN A 225 13.38 8.77 22.73
CA ASN A 225 12.73 9.23 21.51
C ASN A 225 12.55 8.07 20.51
N LEU A 226 13.58 7.23 20.32
CA LEU A 226 13.50 6.05 19.45
C LEU A 226 12.47 5.04 19.94
N GLU A 227 12.32 4.84 21.25
CA GLU A 227 11.33 3.96 21.87
C GLU A 227 9.88 4.36 21.58
N LYS A 228 9.63 5.64 21.32
CA LYS A 228 8.32 6.14 20.90
C LYS A 228 7.99 5.84 19.44
N ILE A 229 8.99 5.70 18.57
CA ILE A 229 8.80 5.49 17.13
C ILE A 229 8.18 4.11 16.88
N ALA A 230 7.14 4.08 16.04
CA ALA A 230 6.50 2.84 15.64
C ALA A 230 7.48 1.90 14.91
N TYR A 231 7.27 0.60 15.06
CA TYR A 231 8.05 -0.47 14.39
C TYR A 231 9.52 -0.57 14.84
N LEU A 232 9.97 0.14 15.87
CA LEU A 232 11.28 -0.05 16.47
C LEU A 232 11.16 -0.92 17.73
N ASN A 233 11.92 -2.02 17.79
CA ASN A 233 12.10 -2.82 19.00
C ASN A 233 13.43 -2.50 19.68
N GLY A 234 13.64 -2.99 20.90
CA GLY A 234 14.84 -2.72 21.69
C GLY A 234 16.13 -3.12 21.00
N ASN A 235 16.15 -4.28 20.29
CA ASN A 235 17.33 -4.71 19.53
C ASN A 235 17.69 -3.72 18.42
N THR A 236 16.68 -3.25 17.68
CA THR A 236 16.90 -2.25 16.62
C THR A 236 17.38 -0.94 17.18
N ILE A 237 16.79 -0.49 18.30
CA ILE A 237 17.22 0.74 18.99
C ILE A 237 18.66 0.62 19.47
N ASN A 238 19.05 -0.53 20.04
CA ASN A 238 20.43 -0.80 20.45
C ASN A 238 21.40 -0.71 19.25
N GLU A 239 21.05 -1.33 18.11
CA GLU A 239 21.86 -1.28 16.90
C GLU A 239 21.95 0.14 16.32
N ILE A 240 20.86 0.93 16.35
CA ILE A 240 20.83 2.33 15.93
C ILE A 240 21.84 3.15 16.79
N ILE A 241 21.72 3.06 18.12
CA ILE A 241 22.55 3.84 19.04
C ILE A 241 24.03 3.47 18.95
N LYS A 242 24.32 2.18 18.85
CA LYS A 242 25.69 1.66 18.76
C LYS A 242 26.43 2.12 17.51
N ARG A 243 25.71 2.42 16.42
CA ARG A 243 26.30 2.68 15.11
C ARG A 243 26.05 4.09 14.58
N ARG A 244 25.77 5.03 15.43
CA ARG A 244 25.58 6.43 15.02
C ARG A 244 26.73 6.92 14.13
N VAL A 245 26.38 7.63 13.12
CA VAL A 245 27.10 8.24 11.99
C VAL A 245 26.49 7.72 10.68
N TYR A 246 25.17 7.91 10.56
CA TYR A 246 24.42 7.57 9.34
C TYR A 246 24.56 8.71 8.32
N ARG A 247 25.06 8.39 7.13
CA ARG A 247 25.30 9.37 6.04
C ARG A 247 24.80 8.89 4.68
N ASP A 248 24.39 7.63 4.59
CA ASP A 248 23.93 6.99 3.36
C ASP A 248 22.81 5.98 3.65
N PRO A 249 21.93 5.69 2.65
CA PRO A 249 20.82 4.74 2.83
C PRO A 249 21.29 3.33 3.20
N GLU A 250 22.42 2.86 2.70
CA GLU A 250 22.89 1.49 2.93
C GLU A 250 23.24 1.25 4.40
N SER A 251 23.83 2.25 5.07
CA SER A 251 24.12 2.18 6.51
C SER A 251 22.83 1.98 7.32
N ILE A 252 21.71 2.59 6.91
CA ILE A 252 20.41 2.45 7.53
C ILE A 252 19.85 1.05 7.28
N TRP A 253 19.80 0.61 6.01
CA TRP A 253 19.33 -0.74 5.67
C TRP A 253 20.13 -1.83 6.40
N ALA A 254 21.43 -1.63 6.58
CA ALA A 254 22.30 -2.57 7.29
C ALA A 254 21.92 -2.74 8.77
N VAL A 255 21.52 -1.68 9.46
CA VAL A 255 21.06 -1.76 10.86
C VAL A 255 19.83 -2.66 10.98
N PHE A 256 18.83 -2.45 10.14
CA PHE A 256 17.60 -3.24 10.17
C PHE A 256 17.84 -4.71 9.80
N ARG A 257 18.73 -4.98 8.84
CA ARG A 257 19.13 -6.36 8.52
C ARG A 257 19.78 -7.07 9.72
N ARG A 258 20.65 -6.39 10.46
CA ARG A 258 21.28 -6.94 11.70
C ARG A 258 20.26 -7.16 12.80
N ALA A 259 19.24 -6.34 12.88
CA ALA A 259 18.11 -6.53 13.81
C ALA A 259 17.07 -7.56 13.32
N ASN A 260 17.37 -8.33 12.26
CA ASN A 260 16.52 -9.37 11.68
C ASN A 260 15.17 -8.87 11.11
N TYR A 261 15.13 -7.62 10.66
CA TYR A 261 13.94 -7.09 9.97
C TYR A 261 13.86 -7.61 8.54
N GLY A 262 12.68 -8.11 8.17
CA GLY A 262 12.36 -8.37 6.77
C GLY A 262 12.14 -7.07 5.98
N PRO A 263 12.21 -7.12 4.63
CA PRO A 263 12.17 -5.91 3.79
C PRO A 263 10.95 -5.00 3.99
N VAL A 264 9.77 -5.57 4.26
CA VAL A 264 8.53 -4.81 4.51
C VAL A 264 8.64 -4.05 5.83
N MET A 265 9.07 -4.74 6.89
CA MET A 265 9.19 -4.14 8.21
C MET A 265 10.27 -3.07 8.26
N THR A 266 11.40 -3.29 7.56
CA THR A 266 12.45 -2.27 7.41
C THR A 266 11.87 -0.99 6.78
N ARG A 267 11.13 -1.11 5.68
CA ARG A 267 10.53 0.07 5.04
C ARG A 267 9.49 0.77 5.91
N LEU A 268 8.67 0.02 6.65
CA LEU A 268 7.73 0.58 7.63
C LEU A 268 8.46 1.37 8.73
N ALA A 269 9.49 0.77 9.32
CA ALA A 269 10.28 1.41 10.37
C ALA A 269 10.99 2.68 9.88
N VAL A 270 11.61 2.62 8.68
CA VAL A 270 12.26 3.80 8.08
C VAL A 270 11.24 4.90 7.78
N SER A 271 10.05 4.54 7.28
CA SER A 271 8.96 5.52 7.07
C SER A 271 8.46 6.11 8.39
N ALA A 272 8.38 5.30 9.44
CA ALA A 272 8.00 5.80 10.77
C ALA A 272 9.06 6.76 11.35
N ILE A 273 10.34 6.49 11.15
CA ILE A 273 11.42 7.42 11.51
C ILE A 273 11.30 8.72 10.70
N GLU A 274 11.09 8.60 9.38
CA GLU A 274 11.00 9.73 8.46
C GLU A 274 9.87 10.70 8.81
N GLU A 275 8.72 10.20 9.24
CA GLU A 275 7.52 10.99 9.54
C GLU A 275 7.24 11.12 11.05
N GLU A 276 8.10 10.54 11.87
CA GLU A 276 7.97 10.54 13.34
C GLU A 276 6.68 9.87 13.84
N VAL A 277 6.20 8.86 13.09
CA VAL A 277 5.01 8.10 13.48
C VAL A 277 5.29 7.32 14.77
N THR A 278 4.48 7.56 15.81
CA THR A 278 4.66 6.96 17.11
C THR A 278 3.88 5.65 17.28
N LYS A 279 4.34 4.79 18.19
CA LYS A 279 3.61 3.59 18.64
C LYS A 279 2.22 3.93 19.13
N LYS A 280 2.11 5.03 19.90
CA LYS A 280 0.84 5.49 20.45
C LYS A 280 -0.16 5.81 19.36
N GLU A 281 0.22 6.57 18.33
CA GLU A 281 -0.67 6.92 17.23
C GLU A 281 -1.16 5.68 16.47
N VAL A 282 -0.26 4.72 16.19
CA VAL A 282 -0.64 3.46 15.53
C VAL A 282 -1.57 2.64 16.41
N MET A 283 -1.30 2.54 17.72
CA MET A 283 -2.14 1.81 18.66
C MET A 283 -3.51 2.46 18.83
N ASP A 284 -3.58 3.79 18.94
CA ASP A 284 -4.84 4.53 19.07
C ASP A 284 -5.70 4.34 17.79
N LEU A 285 -5.09 4.40 16.61
CA LEU A 285 -5.77 4.09 15.36
C LEU A 285 -6.35 2.67 15.38
N MET A 286 -5.55 1.67 15.72
CA MET A 286 -6.02 0.28 15.76
C MET A 286 -7.13 0.08 16.79
N LYS A 287 -7.01 0.66 17.99
CA LYS A 287 -8.07 0.60 19.03
C LYS A 287 -9.38 1.21 18.54
N SER A 288 -9.33 2.32 17.81
CA SER A 288 -10.52 2.97 17.28
C SER A 288 -11.30 2.09 16.29
N TYR A 289 -10.59 1.31 15.46
CA TYR A 289 -11.21 0.36 14.53
C TYR A 289 -11.55 -0.98 15.18
N GLU A 290 -10.81 -1.38 16.22
CA GLU A 290 -11.15 -2.53 17.07
C GLU A 290 -12.50 -2.32 17.77
N ALA A 291 -12.72 -1.14 18.34
CA ALA A 291 -13.99 -0.76 18.97
C ALA A 291 -15.17 -0.77 17.97
N LYS A 292 -14.91 -0.51 16.68
CA LYS A 292 -15.90 -0.62 15.60
C LYS A 292 -16.06 -2.04 15.05
N SER A 293 -15.38 -3.02 15.62
CA SER A 293 -15.32 -4.41 15.12
C SER A 293 -14.82 -4.55 13.67
N VAL A 294 -14.00 -3.61 13.19
CA VAL A 294 -13.40 -3.64 11.84
C VAL A 294 -12.13 -4.47 11.82
N ILE A 295 -11.42 -4.57 12.94
CA ILE A 295 -10.17 -5.35 13.05
C ILE A 295 -10.49 -6.79 13.49
N PRO A 296 -10.08 -7.82 12.72
CA PRO A 296 -10.28 -9.22 13.11
C PRO A 296 -9.62 -9.56 14.45
N GLU A 297 -10.20 -10.50 15.20
CA GLU A 297 -9.74 -10.93 16.53
C GLU A 297 -8.25 -11.28 16.54
N GLY A 298 -7.78 -12.05 15.58
CA GLY A 298 -6.38 -12.43 15.44
C GLY A 298 -5.42 -11.28 15.11
N GLN A 299 -5.94 -10.05 14.93
CA GLN A 299 -5.19 -8.85 14.53
C GLN A 299 -5.45 -7.66 15.47
N LYS A 300 -6.15 -7.88 16.58
CA LYS A 300 -6.40 -6.85 17.60
C LYS A 300 -5.10 -6.31 18.19
N VAL A 301 -5.18 -5.13 18.79
CA VAL A 301 -4.03 -4.38 19.33
C VAL A 301 -3.12 -5.26 20.20
N GLN A 302 -3.70 -6.10 21.08
CA GLN A 302 -2.90 -6.99 21.93
C GLN A 302 -1.99 -7.92 21.13
N ARG A 303 -2.50 -8.51 20.03
CA ARG A 303 -1.72 -9.38 19.15
C ARG A 303 -0.61 -8.64 18.41
N VAL A 304 -0.79 -7.36 18.18
CA VAL A 304 0.22 -6.50 17.56
C VAL A 304 1.29 -6.15 18.59
N ILE A 305 0.90 -5.85 19.83
CA ILE A 305 1.81 -5.59 20.94
C ILE A 305 2.71 -6.80 21.22
N ASP A 306 2.18 -8.00 21.16
CA ASP A 306 2.92 -9.25 21.42
C ASP A 306 3.97 -9.58 20.35
N ARG A 307 4.03 -8.85 19.26
CA ARG A 307 5.03 -9.05 18.21
C ARG A 307 6.29 -8.23 18.48
N ALA A 308 7.44 -8.90 18.37
CA ALA A 308 8.76 -8.34 18.71
C ALA A 308 9.11 -7.01 18.04
N TRP A 309 8.53 -6.69 16.89
CA TRP A 309 8.77 -5.44 16.16
C TRP A 309 7.87 -4.28 16.61
N TYR A 310 6.85 -4.57 17.41
CA TYR A 310 5.90 -3.57 17.90
C TYR A 310 6.21 -3.14 19.32
N VAL A 311 6.74 -4.07 20.08
CA VAL A 311 7.13 -3.84 21.47
C VAL A 311 8.61 -3.53 21.49
N ALA A 312 8.99 -2.41 22.11
CA ALA A 312 10.33 -2.29 22.62
C ALA A 312 10.52 -3.49 23.54
N SER A 313 11.36 -4.45 23.17
CA SER A 313 11.71 -5.52 24.09
C SER A 313 12.17 -4.90 25.39
N GLU A 314 11.57 -5.31 26.45
CA GLU A 314 11.93 -5.02 27.82
C GLU A 314 13.41 -5.21 28.09
#